data_9ad9cc643981bf6554b56d1be54b3f78
#
_entry.id   9ad9cc643981bf6554b56d1be54b3f78
#
_cell.length_a   1.000
_cell.length_b   1.000
_cell.length_c   1.000
_cell.angle_alpha   90.00
_cell.angle_beta   90.00
_cell.angle_gamma   90.00
#
_symmetry.space_group_name_H-M   'P 1'
#
loop_
_entity.id
_entity.type
_entity.pdbx_description
1 polymer ?
#
loop_
_entity_poly.entity_id
_entity_poly.type
_entity_poly.pdbx_seq_one_letter_code
_entity_poly.pdbx_strand_id
1 'polypeptide(L)'
;MDYQSISVAPLSGAMGAEISGVDLSKNLSNQVFTEIHQALLENLVIVFHDQSLTPEAYKLFAQKFGKLVKYPFVEGLHQHPEIFEIRKEPDEKKNFGGNWHSDMSFTELPPMGTMLYSLEVPSKGGDTMLTNLSLIHISEPTRPY
;
A
#
# COMPACT_ATOMS: atom_id res chain seq x y z
N MET A 1 19.81 1.23 -6.23
CA MET A 1 20.29 -0.17 -6.33
C MET A 1 20.04 -0.66 -7.76
N ASP A 2 20.86 -1.52 -8.34
CA ASP A 2 20.57 -2.11 -9.65
C ASP A 2 19.67 -3.33 -9.44
N TYR A 3 18.40 -3.23 -9.79
CA TYR A 3 17.44 -4.32 -9.72
C TYR A 3 17.69 -5.31 -10.87
N GLN A 4 17.73 -6.61 -10.57
CA GLN A 4 18.08 -7.66 -11.54
C GLN A 4 16.83 -8.46 -12.00
N SER A 5 15.85 -8.55 -11.13
CA SER A 5 14.68 -9.43 -11.30
C SER A 5 13.36 -8.66 -11.52
N ILE A 6 13.35 -7.37 -11.22
CA ILE A 6 12.19 -6.49 -11.38
C ILE A 6 12.60 -5.18 -12.05
N SER A 7 11.64 -4.46 -12.60
CA SER A 7 11.85 -3.08 -13.05
C SER A 7 11.18 -2.12 -12.08
N VAL A 8 11.86 -1.03 -11.74
CA VAL A 8 11.40 0.00 -10.81
C VAL A 8 11.40 1.35 -11.52
N ALA A 9 10.23 1.96 -11.67
CA ALA A 9 10.05 3.27 -12.31
C ALA A 9 9.49 4.27 -11.28
N PRO A 10 10.23 5.34 -10.91
CA PRO A 10 9.71 6.35 -9.99
C PRO A 10 8.45 7.03 -10.53
N LEU A 11 7.42 7.18 -9.67
CA LEU A 11 6.18 7.89 -9.99
C LEU A 11 6.27 9.38 -9.71
N SER A 12 7.09 9.77 -8.74
CA SER A 12 7.36 11.18 -8.42
C SER A 12 8.77 11.38 -7.88
N GLY A 13 9.20 12.62 -7.76
CA GLY A 13 10.51 12.95 -7.18
C GLY A 13 10.60 12.79 -5.66
N ALA A 14 9.46 12.66 -4.96
CA ALA A 14 9.41 12.62 -3.51
C ALA A 14 9.20 11.21 -2.95
N MET A 15 8.37 10.41 -3.61
CA MET A 15 8.02 9.05 -3.20
C MET A 15 7.20 8.35 -4.27
N GLY A 16 7.09 7.04 -4.17
CA GLY A 16 6.30 6.20 -5.05
C GLY A 16 7.09 5.67 -6.23
N ALA A 17 6.98 4.36 -6.47
CA ALA A 17 7.51 3.71 -7.66
C ALA A 17 6.55 2.64 -8.18
N GLU A 18 6.51 2.50 -9.50
CA GLU A 18 5.86 1.39 -10.17
C GLU A 18 6.83 0.22 -10.29
N ILE A 19 6.36 -0.96 -9.93
CA ILE A 19 7.09 -2.22 -10.03
C ILE A 19 6.50 -3.05 -11.14
N SER A 20 7.32 -3.48 -12.09
CA SER A 20 6.92 -4.35 -13.18
C SER A 20 7.85 -5.56 -13.34
N GLY A 21 7.46 -6.53 -14.17
CA GLY A 21 8.21 -7.77 -14.37
C GLY A 21 7.93 -8.85 -13.34
N VAL A 22 6.87 -8.71 -12.52
CA VAL A 22 6.50 -9.67 -11.48
C VAL A 22 5.00 -10.00 -11.52
N ASP A 23 4.67 -11.24 -11.20
CA ASP A 23 3.32 -11.74 -11.02
C ASP A 23 3.16 -12.17 -9.55
N LEU A 24 2.43 -11.38 -8.78
CA LEU A 24 2.25 -11.57 -7.34
C LEU A 24 1.34 -12.75 -6.98
N SER A 25 0.63 -13.34 -7.97
CA SER A 25 -0.16 -14.54 -7.77
C SER A 25 0.71 -15.81 -7.66
N LYS A 26 1.98 -15.71 -8.07
CA LYS A 26 2.94 -16.81 -8.08
C LYS A 26 3.84 -16.80 -6.87
N ASN A 27 4.49 -17.94 -6.63
CA ASN A 27 5.51 -18.00 -5.59
C ASN A 27 6.75 -17.21 -6.02
N LEU A 28 7.03 -16.11 -5.32
CA LEU A 28 8.18 -15.26 -5.57
C LEU A 28 9.45 -15.88 -5.00
N SER A 29 10.54 -15.86 -5.77
CA SER A 29 11.86 -16.19 -5.24
C SER A 29 12.28 -15.20 -4.14
N ASN A 30 13.21 -15.62 -3.29
CA ASN A 30 13.75 -14.74 -2.25
C ASN A 30 14.40 -13.48 -2.84
N GLN A 31 15.08 -13.62 -3.98
CA GLN A 31 15.70 -12.49 -4.67
C GLN A 31 14.66 -11.46 -5.12
N VAL A 32 13.61 -11.90 -5.84
CA VAL A 32 12.52 -11.02 -6.28
C VAL A 32 11.89 -10.31 -5.09
N PHE A 33 11.60 -11.02 -4.01
CA PHE A 33 11.02 -10.41 -2.81
C PHE A 33 11.98 -9.41 -2.16
N THR A 34 13.27 -9.73 -2.08
CA THR A 34 14.28 -8.81 -1.53
C THR A 34 14.33 -7.51 -2.33
N GLU A 35 14.28 -7.59 -3.67
CA GLU A 35 14.27 -6.42 -4.53
C GLU A 35 12.97 -5.60 -4.36
N ILE A 36 11.79 -6.25 -4.26
CA ILE A 36 10.51 -5.57 -3.97
C ILE A 36 10.58 -4.86 -2.61
N HIS A 37 11.07 -5.54 -1.59
CA HIS A 37 11.20 -4.95 -0.24
C HIS A 37 12.15 -3.75 -0.24
N GLN A 38 13.27 -3.85 -0.95
CA GLN A 38 14.21 -2.74 -1.09
C GLN A 38 13.58 -1.56 -1.84
N ALA A 39 12.83 -1.84 -2.92
CA ALA A 39 12.10 -0.80 -3.65
C ALA A 39 11.08 -0.07 -2.75
N LEU A 40 10.39 -0.81 -1.86
CA LEU A 40 9.48 -0.20 -0.87
C LEU A 40 10.26 0.72 0.09
N LEU A 41 11.39 0.28 0.62
CA LEU A 41 12.20 1.09 1.55
C LEU A 41 12.77 2.36 0.89
N GLU A 42 13.15 2.28 -0.38
CA GLU A 42 13.70 3.43 -1.12
C GLU A 42 12.61 4.42 -1.57
N ASN A 43 11.42 3.93 -1.89
CA ASN A 43 10.36 4.75 -2.50
C ASN A 43 9.14 4.97 -1.58
N LEU A 44 9.04 4.32 -0.42
CA LEU A 44 7.99 4.43 0.60
C LEU A 44 6.62 3.91 0.15
N VAL A 45 6.31 3.97 -1.13
CA VAL A 45 5.10 3.44 -1.77
C VAL A 45 5.51 2.72 -3.04
N ILE A 46 4.98 1.53 -3.25
CA ILE A 46 5.15 0.78 -4.49
C ILE A 46 3.80 0.39 -5.07
N VAL A 47 3.69 0.42 -6.38
CA VAL A 47 2.48 0.12 -7.12
C VAL A 47 2.76 -1.00 -8.12
N PHE A 48 1.83 -1.94 -8.24
CA PHE A 48 1.85 -3.02 -9.21
C PHE A 48 0.60 -2.93 -10.07
N HIS A 49 0.75 -2.92 -11.37
CA HIS A 49 -0.37 -2.97 -12.31
C HIS A 49 -0.67 -4.40 -12.75
N ASP A 50 -1.85 -4.62 -13.28
CA ASP A 50 -2.28 -5.85 -13.96
C ASP A 50 -2.12 -7.12 -13.12
N GLN A 51 -2.29 -7.03 -11.80
CA GLN A 51 -2.23 -8.16 -10.90
C GLN A 51 -3.62 -8.81 -10.75
N SER A 52 -3.67 -10.15 -10.75
CA SER A 52 -4.89 -10.92 -10.50
C SER A 52 -4.69 -11.80 -9.27
N LEU A 53 -5.17 -11.34 -8.11
CA LEU A 53 -4.93 -11.98 -6.83
C LEU A 53 -6.21 -12.57 -6.24
N THR A 54 -6.14 -13.83 -5.81
CA THR A 54 -7.13 -14.36 -4.88
C THR A 54 -6.86 -13.81 -3.47
N PRO A 55 -7.84 -13.83 -2.56
CA PRO A 55 -7.62 -13.43 -1.16
C PRO A 55 -6.46 -14.17 -0.50
N GLU A 56 -6.26 -15.46 -0.83
CA GLU A 56 -5.15 -16.27 -0.33
C GLU A 56 -3.81 -15.76 -0.85
N ALA A 57 -3.68 -15.53 -2.17
CA ALA A 57 -2.45 -15.01 -2.79
C ALA A 57 -2.11 -13.62 -2.25
N TYR A 58 -3.13 -12.76 -2.09
CA TYR A 58 -3.00 -11.44 -1.49
C TYR A 58 -2.42 -11.50 -0.06
N LYS A 59 -2.97 -12.39 0.79
CA LYS A 59 -2.46 -12.63 2.15
C LYS A 59 -1.05 -13.19 2.15
N LEU A 60 -0.76 -14.18 1.29
CA LEU A 60 0.58 -14.79 1.20
C LEU A 60 1.64 -13.77 0.81
N PHE A 61 1.32 -12.87 -0.09
CA PHE A 61 2.23 -11.77 -0.45
C PHE A 61 2.42 -10.80 0.72
N ALA A 62 1.33 -10.36 1.35
CA ALA A 62 1.39 -9.44 2.49
C ALA A 62 2.17 -10.03 3.67
N GLN A 63 2.04 -11.34 3.95
CA GLN A 63 2.77 -12.03 5.03
C GLN A 63 4.29 -12.01 4.86
N LYS A 64 4.80 -11.81 3.65
CA LYS A 64 6.24 -11.66 3.42
C LYS A 64 6.82 -10.39 4.06
N PHE A 65 6.00 -9.36 4.27
CA PHE A 65 6.39 -8.11 4.92
C PHE A 65 6.21 -8.16 6.45
N GLY A 66 5.43 -9.09 6.96
CA GLY A 66 5.22 -9.23 8.40
C GLY A 66 3.90 -9.89 8.77
N LYS A 67 3.58 -9.84 10.06
CA LYS A 67 2.35 -10.40 10.60
C LYS A 67 1.14 -9.58 10.16
N LEU A 68 0.11 -10.27 9.63
CA LEU A 68 -1.16 -9.63 9.30
C LEU A 68 -1.91 -9.20 10.57
N VAL A 69 -2.52 -8.04 10.51
CA VAL A 69 -3.30 -7.45 11.60
C VAL A 69 -4.74 -7.26 11.12
N LYS A 70 -5.70 -7.56 11.99
CA LYS A 70 -7.11 -7.23 11.73
C LYS A 70 -7.35 -5.75 12.01
N TYR A 71 -8.06 -5.10 11.11
CA TYR A 71 -8.51 -3.73 11.35
C TYR A 71 -9.63 -3.73 12.39
N PRO A 72 -9.51 -2.96 13.50
CA PRO A 72 -10.41 -3.12 14.64
C PRO A 72 -11.80 -2.50 14.46
N PHE A 73 -11.99 -1.63 13.45
CA PHE A 73 -13.21 -0.83 13.29
C PHE A 73 -14.10 -1.29 12.14
N VAL A 74 -13.65 -2.25 11.34
CA VAL A 74 -14.41 -2.79 10.20
C VAL A 74 -14.29 -4.31 10.22
N GLU A 75 -15.40 -5.00 10.04
CA GLU A 75 -15.41 -6.44 9.92
C GLU A 75 -14.77 -6.87 8.61
N GLY A 76 -13.83 -7.82 8.71
CA GLY A 76 -13.18 -8.39 7.54
C GLY A 76 -14.04 -9.45 6.85
N LEU A 77 -13.56 -9.95 5.72
CA LEU A 77 -14.21 -11.04 4.98
C LEU A 77 -14.33 -12.27 5.87
N HIS A 78 -15.46 -12.99 5.79
CA HIS A 78 -15.77 -14.14 6.64
C HIS A 78 -14.63 -15.18 6.73
N GLN A 79 -14.00 -15.51 5.58
CA GLN A 79 -12.89 -16.48 5.51
C GLN A 79 -11.51 -15.83 5.63
N HIS A 80 -11.41 -14.52 5.53
CA HIS A 80 -10.16 -13.74 5.55
C HIS A 80 -10.32 -12.48 6.39
N PRO A 81 -10.44 -12.61 7.72
CA PRO A 81 -10.78 -11.50 8.61
C PRO A 81 -9.72 -10.39 8.67
N GLU A 82 -8.54 -10.60 8.10
CA GLU A 82 -7.50 -9.58 7.94
C GLU A 82 -7.71 -8.71 6.69
N ILE A 83 -8.64 -9.09 5.82
CA ILE A 83 -9.00 -8.35 4.60
C ILE A 83 -10.38 -7.76 4.82
N PHE A 84 -10.54 -6.48 4.63
CA PHE A 84 -11.86 -5.84 4.59
C PHE A 84 -12.08 -5.12 3.25
N GLU A 85 -13.32 -5.08 2.83
CA GLU A 85 -13.72 -4.43 1.58
C GLU A 85 -14.03 -2.95 1.84
N ILE A 86 -13.48 -2.08 0.99
CA ILE A 86 -13.86 -0.67 0.92
C ILE A 86 -14.63 -0.49 -0.37
N ARG A 87 -15.93 -0.28 -0.25
CA ARG A 87 -16.81 -0.06 -1.39
C ARG A 87 -17.37 1.35 -1.35
N LYS A 88 -17.39 2.00 -2.49
CA LYS A 88 -17.99 3.32 -2.68
C LYS A 88 -19.18 3.20 -3.63
N GLU A 89 -20.37 3.43 -3.13
CA GLU A 89 -21.57 3.47 -3.97
C GLU A 89 -21.70 4.83 -4.68
N PRO A 90 -22.33 4.89 -5.87
CA PRO A 90 -22.42 6.12 -6.65
C PRO A 90 -23.12 7.29 -5.96
N ASP A 91 -24.06 7.00 -5.05
CA ASP A 91 -24.86 7.99 -4.29
C ASP A 91 -24.23 8.38 -2.94
N GLU A 92 -23.19 7.70 -2.52
CA GLU A 92 -22.49 8.03 -1.27
C GLU A 92 -21.70 9.34 -1.40
N LYS A 93 -21.96 10.26 -0.43
CA LYS A 93 -21.29 11.57 -0.37
C LYS A 93 -19.96 11.55 0.39
N LYS A 94 -19.74 10.55 1.23
CA LYS A 94 -18.53 10.42 2.05
C LYS A 94 -17.65 9.30 1.52
N ASN A 95 -16.36 9.52 1.51
CA ASN A 95 -15.38 8.49 1.19
C ASN A 95 -14.82 7.88 2.47
N PHE A 96 -14.62 6.57 2.48
CA PHE A 96 -13.79 5.93 3.49
C PHE A 96 -12.37 6.48 3.36
N GLY A 97 -11.78 6.92 4.46
CA GLY A 97 -10.42 7.51 4.43
C GLY A 97 -10.30 8.82 3.65
N GLY A 98 -11.40 9.57 3.42
CA GLY A 98 -11.40 10.80 2.63
C GLY A 98 -10.68 12.01 3.23
N ASN A 99 -10.22 11.92 4.47
CA ASN A 99 -9.39 12.93 5.13
C ASN A 99 -7.95 12.43 5.25
N TRP A 100 -6.98 13.35 5.34
CA TRP A 100 -5.60 12.99 5.66
C TRP A 100 -5.51 12.26 7.00
N HIS A 101 -4.90 11.09 7.00
CA HIS A 101 -4.75 10.23 8.17
C HIS A 101 -3.50 9.36 8.02
N SER A 102 -3.10 8.70 9.08
CA SER A 102 -2.15 7.59 9.06
C SER A 102 -2.84 6.32 9.52
N ASP A 103 -2.53 5.21 8.87
CA ASP A 103 -3.15 3.92 9.17
C ASP A 103 -2.53 3.28 10.41
N MET A 104 -3.38 2.87 11.37
CA MET A 104 -3.01 2.03 12.52
C MET A 104 -1.79 2.51 13.35
N SER A 105 -1.29 3.73 13.13
CA SER A 105 -0.14 4.29 13.86
C SER A 105 -0.39 4.50 15.35
N PHE A 106 -1.66 4.48 15.77
CA PHE A 106 -2.11 4.62 17.16
C PHE A 106 -2.02 3.33 17.98
N THR A 107 -1.71 2.20 17.37
CA THR A 107 -1.63 0.92 18.07
C THR A 107 -0.29 0.77 18.79
N GLU A 108 -0.25 -0.04 19.84
CA GLU A 108 0.98 -0.33 20.60
C GLU A 108 2.07 -0.96 19.72
N LEU A 109 1.67 -1.81 18.76
CA LEU A 109 2.54 -2.42 17.76
C LEU A 109 1.98 -2.07 16.37
N PRO A 110 2.35 -0.92 15.80
CA PRO A 110 1.87 -0.52 14.49
C PRO A 110 2.28 -1.53 13.41
N PRO A 111 1.41 -1.85 12.46
CA PRO A 111 1.80 -2.64 11.30
C PRO A 111 2.84 -1.89 10.46
N MET A 112 3.69 -2.62 9.75
CA MET A 112 4.73 -2.05 8.89
C MET A 112 4.15 -1.17 7.78
N GLY A 113 2.98 -1.52 7.27
CA GLY A 113 2.33 -0.80 6.18
C GLY A 113 0.93 -1.34 5.89
N THR A 114 0.30 -0.72 4.92
CA THR A 114 -1.03 -1.09 4.42
C THR A 114 -0.90 -1.51 2.95
N MET A 115 -1.61 -2.56 2.57
CA MET A 115 -1.69 -3.02 1.19
C MET A 115 -3.13 -2.88 0.69
N LEU A 116 -3.30 -2.20 -0.45
CA LEU A 116 -4.58 -2.01 -1.12
C LEU A 116 -4.59 -2.81 -2.43
N TYR A 117 -5.71 -3.46 -2.71
CA TYR A 117 -5.94 -4.15 -3.97
C TYR A 117 -7.25 -3.68 -4.59
N SER A 118 -7.16 -2.97 -5.72
CA SER A 118 -8.30 -2.41 -6.42
C SER A 118 -8.97 -3.48 -7.28
N LEU A 119 -10.25 -3.75 -7.01
CA LEU A 119 -11.07 -4.68 -7.79
C LEU A 119 -11.86 -3.95 -8.88
N GLU A 120 -12.34 -2.75 -8.55
CA GLU A 120 -13.11 -1.91 -9.46
C GLU A 120 -12.68 -0.45 -9.25
N VAL A 121 -12.34 0.23 -10.33
CA VAL A 121 -11.93 1.63 -10.30
C VAL A 121 -12.74 2.43 -11.32
N PRO A 122 -13.16 3.65 -11.00
CA PRO A 122 -13.85 4.51 -11.95
C PRO A 122 -12.89 4.98 -13.04
N SER A 123 -13.43 5.35 -14.19
CA SER A 123 -12.65 5.91 -15.31
C SER A 123 -12.06 7.30 -15.00
N LYS A 124 -12.56 7.98 -13.99
CA LYS A 124 -12.10 9.30 -13.52
C LYS A 124 -12.31 9.42 -12.02
N GLY A 125 -11.32 9.99 -11.32
CA GLY A 125 -11.35 10.15 -9.86
C GLY A 125 -11.08 8.85 -9.11
N GLY A 126 -11.27 8.87 -7.79
CA GLY A 126 -10.94 7.73 -6.92
C GLY A 126 -9.45 7.60 -6.63
N ASP A 127 -8.69 8.68 -6.84
CA ASP A 127 -7.24 8.69 -6.63
C ASP A 127 -6.89 8.51 -5.15
N THR A 128 -5.84 7.75 -4.90
CA THR A 128 -5.22 7.64 -3.56
C THR A 128 -4.04 8.60 -3.48
N MET A 129 -4.15 9.57 -2.59
CA MET A 129 -3.08 10.56 -2.35
C MET A 129 -2.28 10.18 -1.12
N LEU A 130 -0.95 10.30 -1.24
CA LEU A 130 -0.01 9.99 -0.16
C LEU A 130 0.96 11.16 0.03
N THR A 131 1.46 11.35 1.25
CA THR A 131 2.46 12.36 1.58
C THR A 131 3.56 11.78 2.44
N ASN A 132 4.79 12.21 2.18
CA ASN A 132 5.94 11.83 2.98
C ASN A 132 6.04 12.79 4.18
N LEU A 133 5.71 12.30 5.38
CA LEU A 133 5.74 13.11 6.60
C LEU A 133 7.14 13.58 7.00
N SER A 134 8.19 12.88 6.59
CA SER A 134 9.56 13.34 6.82
C SER A 134 9.87 14.64 6.08
N LEU A 135 9.29 14.85 4.89
CA LEU A 135 9.51 16.05 4.09
C LEU A 135 8.81 17.29 4.66
N ILE A 136 7.67 17.14 5.32
CA ILE A 136 6.97 18.27 5.92
C ILE A 136 7.73 18.85 7.10
N HIS A 137 8.51 18.07 7.84
CA HIS A 137 9.36 18.55 8.91
C HIS A 137 10.59 19.33 8.41
N ILE A 138 11.05 19.04 7.19
CA ILE A 138 12.18 19.75 6.56
C ILE A 138 11.72 21.07 5.95
N SER A 139 10.50 21.13 5.43
CA SER A 139 9.98 22.29 4.70
C SER A 139 9.13 23.26 5.53
N GLU A 140 8.71 22.89 6.74
CA GLU A 140 8.06 23.86 7.64
C GLU A 140 9.09 24.84 8.19
N PRO A 141 8.95 26.16 7.91
CA PRO A 141 9.73 27.14 8.62
C PRO A 141 9.39 27.03 10.11
N THR A 142 10.42 26.96 10.95
CA THR A 142 10.27 26.99 12.41
C THR A 142 9.29 28.10 12.77
N ARG A 143 8.10 27.76 13.29
CA ARG A 143 7.18 28.75 13.83
C ARG A 143 7.94 29.47 14.97
N PRO A 144 8.13 30.77 14.91
CA PRO A 144 8.60 31.51 16.09
C PRO A 144 7.52 31.30 17.16
N TYR A 145 7.93 30.85 18.34
CA TYR A 145 7.10 30.76 19.53
C TYR A 145 6.77 32.16 20.04
#